data_ad0cf251a548eddcd564fa433cb28bd1
#
_entry.id   ad0cf251a548eddcd564fa433cb28bd1
#
_cell.length_a   1.000
_cell.length_b   1.000
_cell.length_c   1.000
_cell.angle_alpha   90.00
_cell.angle_beta   90.00
_cell.angle_gamma   90.00
#
_symmetry.space_group_name_H-M   'P 1'
#
loop_
_entity.id
_entity.type
_entity.pdbx_description
1 polymer ?
#
loop_
_entity_poly.entity_id
_entity_poly.type
_entity_poly.pdbx_seq_one_letter_code
_entity_poly.pdbx_strand_id
1 'polypeptide(L)'
;DGVYQEISTYSVTGTTNITFGAAVPSGVTVETKTISDYNVGAAVQSVNGMTGAVLLSNPQYVAGNINPAVNGSLYIFDSTTTARTITLPGSPSLGDSIKISNRGGLATNVLAANGNNIMGASTNLTINNVTAAFEIIWAAGSQGWVIIGNV
;
A
#
# COMPACT_ATOMS: atom_id res chain seq x y z
N ASP A 1 47.66 4.53 -15.31
CA ASP A 1 47.30 3.75 -14.13
C ASP A 1 46.85 4.69 -13.03
N GLY A 2 45.54 4.73 -12.77
CA GLY A 2 44.94 5.58 -11.74
C GLY A 2 45.21 5.01 -10.33
N VAL A 3 45.65 5.87 -9.41
CA VAL A 3 45.80 5.51 -8.00
C VAL A 3 44.48 5.87 -7.30
N TYR A 4 43.85 4.88 -6.72
CA TYR A 4 42.70 5.13 -5.85
C TYR A 4 43.16 5.74 -4.52
N GLN A 5 42.57 6.86 -4.14
CA GLN A 5 42.80 7.49 -2.83
C GLN A 5 41.86 6.87 -1.80
N GLU A 6 42.42 6.51 -0.64
CA GLU A 6 41.61 6.08 0.51
C GLU A 6 40.84 7.25 1.11
N ILE A 7 39.68 6.95 1.70
CA ILE A 7 38.79 7.95 2.36
C ILE A 7 39.52 8.76 3.44
N SER A 8 40.57 8.19 4.04
CA SER A 8 41.41 8.87 5.03
C SER A 8 42.24 10.04 4.48
N THR A 9 42.41 10.15 3.16
CA THR A 9 43.24 11.16 2.51
C THR A 9 42.47 12.34 1.94
N TYR A 10 41.13 12.32 2.00
CA TYR A 10 40.29 13.42 1.57
C TYR A 10 39.05 13.51 2.43
N SER A 11 38.40 14.65 2.43
CA SER A 11 37.06 14.83 3.03
C SER A 11 36.07 15.36 1.99
N VAL A 12 34.81 14.95 2.11
CA VAL A 12 33.72 15.47 1.30
C VAL A 12 32.87 16.36 2.16
N THR A 13 32.71 17.62 1.77
CA THR A 13 31.89 18.58 2.49
C THR A 13 30.71 18.99 1.61
N GLY A 14 29.50 18.68 2.07
CA GLY A 14 28.29 18.87 1.26
C GLY A 14 28.25 17.94 0.04
N THR A 15 27.57 18.36 -1.02
CA THR A 15 27.37 17.56 -2.25
C THR A 15 28.37 17.88 -3.37
N THR A 16 29.24 18.87 -3.20
CA THR A 16 30.02 19.46 -4.30
C THR A 16 31.48 19.66 -4.04
N ASN A 17 31.98 19.60 -2.80
CA ASN A 17 33.34 19.92 -2.47
C ASN A 17 34.10 18.71 -1.95
N ILE A 18 35.26 18.42 -2.60
CA ILE A 18 36.24 17.43 -2.13
C ILE A 18 37.48 18.20 -1.69
N THR A 19 37.87 18.01 -0.44
CA THR A 19 39.09 18.61 0.11
C THR A 19 40.14 17.52 0.34
N PHE A 20 41.29 17.65 -0.30
CA PHE A 20 42.43 16.73 -0.10
C PHE A 20 43.22 17.15 1.13
N GLY A 21 43.66 16.18 1.93
CA GLY A 21 44.50 16.40 3.11
C GLY A 21 45.91 16.92 2.78
N ALA A 22 46.37 16.76 1.52
CA ALA A 22 47.61 17.33 1.00
C ALA A 22 47.38 17.95 -0.38
N ALA A 23 48.19 18.93 -0.74
CA ALA A 23 48.11 19.55 -2.07
C ALA A 23 48.36 18.52 -3.19
N VAL A 24 47.52 18.57 -4.21
CA VAL A 24 47.69 17.75 -5.40
C VAL A 24 48.94 18.23 -6.16
N PRO A 25 49.90 17.34 -6.50
CA PRO A 25 51.10 17.76 -7.24
C PRO A 25 50.79 18.41 -8.58
N SER A 26 51.64 19.35 -9.00
CA SER A 26 51.47 20.02 -10.30
C SER A 26 51.52 19.00 -11.44
N GLY A 27 50.58 19.12 -12.39
CA GLY A 27 50.50 18.23 -13.56
C GLY A 27 49.70 16.94 -13.32
N VAL A 28 49.14 16.73 -12.12
CA VAL A 28 48.26 15.60 -11.83
C VAL A 28 46.82 15.95 -12.16
N THR A 29 46.16 15.14 -12.96
CA THR A 29 44.72 15.24 -13.22
C THR A 29 43.95 14.47 -12.14
N VAL A 30 43.02 15.16 -11.47
CA VAL A 30 42.13 14.52 -10.53
C VAL A 30 40.81 14.20 -11.24
N GLU A 31 40.50 12.93 -11.36
CA GLU A 31 39.21 12.48 -11.86
C GLU A 31 38.33 12.04 -10.68
N THR A 32 37.15 12.65 -10.54
CA THR A 32 36.19 12.27 -9.54
C THR A 32 35.03 11.52 -10.21
N LYS A 33 34.81 10.28 -9.80
CA LYS A 33 33.62 9.52 -10.19
C LYS A 33 32.59 9.61 -9.09
N THR A 34 31.56 10.39 -9.31
CA THR A 34 30.41 10.40 -8.40
C THR A 34 29.57 9.17 -8.68
N ILE A 35 29.55 8.24 -7.75
CA ILE A 35 28.52 7.21 -7.74
C ILE A 35 27.39 7.85 -6.96
N SER A 36 26.33 8.31 -7.66
CA SER A 36 25.10 8.69 -6.98
C SER A 36 24.61 7.48 -6.21
N ASP A 37 24.37 7.67 -4.92
CA ASP A 37 23.79 6.66 -4.06
C ASP A 37 22.63 5.97 -4.78
N TYR A 38 22.84 4.72 -5.14
CA TYR A 38 21.73 3.86 -5.46
C TYR A 38 21.04 3.61 -4.12
N ASN A 39 20.02 4.40 -3.84
CA ASN A 39 19.25 4.28 -2.62
C ASN A 39 18.53 2.93 -2.65
N VAL A 40 19.23 1.89 -2.15
CA VAL A 40 18.66 0.53 -1.97
C VAL A 40 17.46 0.53 -1.00
N GLY A 41 17.13 1.67 -0.41
CA GLY A 41 15.96 1.92 0.38
C GLY A 41 14.91 2.77 -0.35
N ALA A 42 15.09 3.10 -1.63
CA ALA A 42 14.05 3.76 -2.40
C ALA A 42 12.87 2.82 -2.53
N ALA A 43 11.75 3.19 -1.93
CA ALA A 43 10.48 2.54 -2.18
C ALA A 43 10.28 2.41 -3.69
N VAL A 44 9.76 1.28 -4.14
CA VAL A 44 9.43 1.06 -5.55
C VAL A 44 8.61 2.25 -6.03
N GLN A 45 9.15 3.06 -6.94
CA GLN A 45 8.51 4.31 -7.36
C GLN A 45 7.27 4.07 -8.21
N SER A 46 7.20 2.93 -8.86
CA SER A 46 5.99 2.51 -9.58
C SER A 46 5.92 0.99 -9.77
N VAL A 47 4.71 0.45 -9.78
CA VAL A 47 4.41 -0.91 -10.23
C VAL A 47 3.32 -0.79 -11.28
N ASN A 48 3.55 -1.30 -12.49
CA ASN A 48 2.61 -1.22 -13.63
C ASN A 48 2.15 0.22 -13.93
N GLY A 49 3.03 1.21 -13.77
CA GLY A 49 2.72 2.62 -14.02
C GLY A 49 2.01 3.35 -12.87
N MET A 50 1.66 2.65 -11.79
CA MET A 50 1.15 3.29 -10.58
C MET A 50 2.30 3.78 -9.71
N THR A 51 2.25 5.06 -9.33
CA THR A 51 3.23 5.72 -8.46
C THR A 51 2.71 5.83 -7.04
N GLY A 52 3.59 5.78 -6.04
CA GLY A 52 3.26 5.91 -4.63
C GLY A 52 3.43 4.61 -3.86
N ALA A 53 2.81 4.52 -2.68
CA ALA A 53 2.88 3.32 -1.85
C ALA A 53 2.14 2.17 -2.52
N VAL A 54 2.86 1.14 -2.93
CA VAL A 54 2.26 -0.11 -3.41
C VAL A 54 1.80 -0.89 -2.20
N LEU A 55 0.50 -0.86 -1.95
CA LEU A 55 -0.11 -1.67 -0.90
C LEU A 55 -0.23 -3.11 -1.41
N LEU A 56 0.68 -3.96 -0.95
CA LEU A 56 0.45 -5.39 -1.01
C LEU A 56 -0.72 -5.70 -0.07
N SER A 57 -1.71 -6.48 -0.53
CA SER A 57 -2.86 -6.84 0.30
C SER A 57 -2.37 -7.54 1.57
N ASN A 58 -2.44 -6.83 2.70
CA ASN A 58 -2.09 -7.40 3.99
C ASN A 58 -3.36 -7.97 4.64
N PRO A 59 -3.43 -9.28 4.87
CA PRO A 59 -4.57 -9.88 5.54
C PRO A 59 -4.72 -9.30 6.95
N GLN A 60 -5.91 -8.81 7.28
CA GLN A 60 -6.23 -8.24 8.59
C GLN A 60 -7.37 -9.03 9.24
N TYR A 61 -7.12 -9.53 10.44
CA TYR A 61 -8.19 -10.09 11.27
C TYR A 61 -9.04 -8.97 11.86
N VAL A 62 -10.36 -9.09 11.73
CA VAL A 62 -11.32 -8.09 12.18
C VAL A 62 -11.62 -8.32 13.67
N ALA A 63 -10.72 -7.85 14.53
CA ALA A 63 -10.87 -7.95 15.99
C ALA A 63 -11.89 -6.96 16.57
N GLY A 64 -12.20 -5.88 15.82
CA GLY A 64 -13.17 -4.84 16.15
C GLY A 64 -13.84 -4.33 14.88
N ASN A 65 -14.68 -3.29 14.98
CA ASN A 65 -15.21 -2.63 13.81
C ASN A 65 -14.10 -1.87 13.08
N ILE A 66 -14.12 -1.89 11.75
CA ILE A 66 -13.18 -1.19 10.88
C ILE A 66 -13.88 0.05 10.29
N ASN A 67 -13.26 1.22 10.38
CA ASN A 67 -13.82 2.45 9.84
C ASN A 67 -12.75 3.52 9.54
N PRO A 68 -12.52 3.86 8.25
CA PRO A 68 -12.95 3.14 7.07
C PRO A 68 -12.03 1.96 6.73
N ALA A 69 -12.50 1.07 5.87
CA ALA A 69 -11.66 0.05 5.25
C ALA A 69 -10.62 0.68 4.31
N VAL A 70 -9.48 0.05 4.18
CA VAL A 70 -8.37 0.49 3.32
C VAL A 70 -8.45 -0.24 1.99
N ASN A 71 -8.34 0.50 0.88
CA ASN A 71 -8.30 -0.06 -0.47
C ASN A 71 -7.17 -1.10 -0.63
N GLY A 72 -7.43 -2.17 -1.36
CA GLY A 72 -6.51 -3.27 -1.60
C GLY A 72 -6.34 -4.24 -0.45
N SER A 73 -7.00 -4.04 0.69
CA SER A 73 -6.88 -4.91 1.87
C SER A 73 -7.77 -6.15 1.78
N LEU A 74 -7.32 -7.21 2.46
CA LEU A 74 -8.10 -8.40 2.77
C LEU A 74 -8.51 -8.37 4.24
N TYR A 75 -9.80 -8.37 4.53
CA TYR A 75 -10.34 -8.44 5.87
C TYR A 75 -10.91 -9.83 6.15
N ILE A 76 -10.53 -10.40 7.29
CA ILE A 76 -10.96 -11.72 7.72
C ILE A 76 -11.79 -11.58 9.00
N PHE A 77 -13.09 -11.82 8.90
CA PHE A 77 -13.94 -11.96 10.08
C PHE A 77 -13.66 -13.32 10.73
N ASP A 78 -13.13 -13.31 11.93
CA ASP A 78 -12.71 -14.51 12.67
C ASP A 78 -13.48 -14.71 13.99
N SER A 79 -14.41 -13.82 14.32
CA SER A 79 -15.24 -13.95 15.53
C SER A 79 -16.41 -14.88 15.28
N THR A 80 -16.60 -15.86 16.16
CA THR A 80 -17.73 -16.80 16.17
C THR A 80 -18.89 -16.31 17.04
N THR A 81 -18.71 -15.23 17.80
CA THR A 81 -19.68 -14.81 18.82
C THR A 81 -20.12 -13.35 18.70
N THR A 82 -19.31 -12.49 18.08
CA THR A 82 -19.60 -11.05 18.02
C THR A 82 -19.58 -10.57 16.57
N ALA A 83 -20.73 -10.07 16.12
CA ALA A 83 -20.84 -9.44 14.81
C ALA A 83 -19.93 -8.20 14.72
N ARG A 84 -19.34 -8.00 13.57
CA ARG A 84 -18.45 -6.87 13.27
C ARG A 84 -18.93 -6.13 12.03
N THR A 85 -18.60 -4.86 11.98
CA THR A 85 -18.88 -3.99 10.84
C THR A 85 -17.58 -3.51 10.23
N ILE A 86 -17.47 -3.63 8.91
CA ILE A 86 -16.46 -2.96 8.10
C ILE A 86 -17.17 -1.83 7.36
N THR A 87 -16.77 -0.60 7.62
CA THR A 87 -17.29 0.58 6.91
C THR A 87 -16.46 0.80 5.65
N LEU A 88 -17.11 0.78 4.50
CA LEU A 88 -16.46 1.02 3.21
C LEU A 88 -15.99 2.48 3.07
N PRO A 89 -14.99 2.78 2.24
CA PRO A 89 -14.58 4.15 1.95
C PRO A 89 -15.74 5.02 1.48
N GLY A 90 -15.87 6.23 2.03
CA GLY A 90 -16.95 7.17 1.65
C GLY A 90 -16.68 7.91 0.34
N SER A 91 -15.43 7.98 -0.09
CA SER A 91 -14.99 8.64 -1.33
C SER A 91 -14.04 7.71 -2.11
N PRO A 92 -14.54 6.58 -2.59
CA PRO A 92 -13.71 5.64 -3.33
C PRO A 92 -13.41 6.12 -4.76
N SER A 93 -12.28 5.67 -5.30
CA SER A 93 -11.90 5.85 -6.72
C SER A 93 -12.31 4.63 -7.55
N LEU A 94 -12.57 4.83 -8.84
CA LEU A 94 -12.90 3.74 -9.76
C LEU A 94 -11.82 2.66 -9.71
N GLY A 95 -12.22 1.42 -9.45
CA GLY A 95 -11.32 0.28 -9.34
C GLY A 95 -10.79 0.01 -7.91
N ASP A 96 -11.09 0.85 -6.92
CA ASP A 96 -10.80 0.51 -5.53
C ASP A 96 -11.46 -0.81 -5.16
N SER A 97 -10.73 -1.69 -4.49
CA SER A 97 -11.23 -3.01 -4.14
C SER A 97 -10.93 -3.41 -2.71
N ILE A 98 -11.77 -4.23 -2.14
CA ILE A 98 -11.64 -4.78 -0.80
C ILE A 98 -12.03 -6.26 -0.85
N LYS A 99 -11.19 -7.11 -0.28
CA LYS A 99 -11.44 -8.55 -0.18
C LYS A 99 -11.97 -8.87 1.21
N ILE A 100 -12.96 -9.75 1.26
CA ILE A 100 -13.66 -10.15 2.48
C ILE A 100 -13.62 -11.67 2.60
N SER A 101 -13.35 -12.15 3.80
CA SER A 101 -13.50 -13.56 4.16
C SER A 101 -14.27 -13.68 5.48
N ASN A 102 -15.39 -14.37 5.46
CA ASN A 102 -16.24 -14.61 6.65
C ASN A 102 -15.88 -15.94 7.32
N ARG A 103 -14.61 -16.10 7.69
CA ARG A 103 -14.09 -17.34 8.26
C ARG A 103 -14.67 -17.68 9.64
N GLY A 104 -15.06 -16.66 10.42
CA GLY A 104 -15.59 -16.85 11.78
C GLY A 104 -16.96 -17.50 11.85
N GLY A 105 -17.68 -17.62 10.73
CA GLY A 105 -18.94 -18.33 10.64
C GLY A 105 -20.15 -17.57 11.19
N LEU A 106 -20.07 -16.26 11.39
CA LEU A 106 -21.24 -15.44 11.77
C LEU A 106 -21.98 -14.94 10.52
N ALA A 107 -23.29 -15.14 10.50
CA ALA A 107 -24.19 -14.67 9.44
C ALA A 107 -24.72 -13.23 9.68
N THR A 108 -24.07 -12.48 10.55
CA THR A 108 -24.53 -11.14 10.97
C THR A 108 -23.46 -10.05 10.84
N ASN A 109 -22.32 -10.38 10.24
CA ASN A 109 -21.31 -9.39 9.91
C ASN A 109 -21.81 -8.44 8.81
N VAL A 110 -21.36 -7.18 8.83
CA VAL A 110 -21.91 -6.12 7.99
C VAL A 110 -20.80 -5.40 7.23
N LEU A 111 -21.06 -5.13 5.96
CA LEU A 111 -20.38 -4.07 5.21
C LEU A 111 -21.27 -2.83 5.21
N ALA A 112 -20.81 -1.76 5.87
CA ALA A 112 -21.53 -0.50 5.90
C ALA A 112 -21.21 0.32 4.64
N ALA A 113 -22.22 0.76 3.94
CA ALA A 113 -22.14 1.43 2.65
C ALA A 113 -21.51 2.82 2.71
N ASN A 114 -21.54 3.48 3.88
CA ASN A 114 -20.93 4.78 4.13
C ASN A 114 -21.38 5.89 3.14
N GLY A 115 -22.68 5.95 2.88
CA GLY A 115 -23.28 6.93 1.97
C GLY A 115 -23.25 6.56 0.49
N ASN A 116 -22.64 5.43 0.14
CA ASN A 116 -22.60 4.91 -1.24
C ASN A 116 -23.63 3.78 -1.43
N ASN A 117 -23.78 3.33 -2.68
CA ASN A 117 -24.55 2.13 -2.97
C ASN A 117 -23.68 0.86 -2.89
N ILE A 118 -24.29 -0.25 -2.52
CA ILE A 118 -23.75 -1.59 -2.67
C ILE A 118 -24.70 -2.39 -3.55
N MET A 119 -24.25 -2.88 -4.69
CA MET A 119 -25.05 -3.60 -5.69
C MET A 119 -26.32 -2.81 -6.10
N GLY A 120 -26.20 -1.49 -6.20
CA GLY A 120 -27.29 -0.59 -6.53
C GLY A 120 -28.21 -0.20 -5.38
N ALA A 121 -28.06 -0.81 -4.21
CA ALA A 121 -28.87 -0.50 -3.03
C ALA A 121 -28.15 0.46 -2.09
N SER A 122 -28.85 1.46 -1.55
CA SER A 122 -28.31 2.43 -0.58
C SER A 122 -28.31 1.90 0.87
N THR A 123 -28.33 0.59 1.04
CA THR A 123 -28.35 -0.09 2.34
C THR A 123 -27.06 -0.84 2.60
N ASN A 124 -26.77 -1.08 3.87
CA ASN A 124 -25.64 -1.93 4.25
C ASN A 124 -25.86 -3.37 3.78
N LEU A 125 -24.76 -4.04 3.48
CA LEU A 125 -24.77 -5.46 3.12
C LEU A 125 -24.53 -6.32 4.36
N THR A 126 -25.49 -7.15 4.74
CA THR A 126 -25.29 -8.18 5.75
C THR A 126 -24.70 -9.43 5.09
N ILE A 127 -23.59 -9.92 5.62
CA ILE A 127 -22.95 -11.16 5.16
C ILE A 127 -23.66 -12.33 5.84
N ASN A 128 -24.67 -12.87 5.18
CA ASN A 128 -25.51 -13.94 5.71
C ASN A 128 -24.99 -15.36 5.44
N ASN A 129 -23.93 -15.49 4.63
CA ASN A 129 -23.28 -16.76 4.40
C ASN A 129 -22.06 -16.88 5.34
N VAL A 130 -22.06 -17.91 6.18
CA VAL A 130 -21.03 -18.16 7.20
C VAL A 130 -19.64 -18.51 6.63
N THR A 131 -19.56 -18.86 5.35
CA THR A 131 -18.31 -19.18 4.66
C THR A 131 -18.05 -18.25 3.48
N ALA A 132 -18.73 -17.10 3.43
CA ALA A 132 -18.58 -16.16 2.33
C ALA A 132 -17.13 -15.70 2.17
N ALA A 133 -16.63 -15.75 0.95
CA ALA A 133 -15.38 -15.10 0.55
C ALA A 133 -15.63 -14.44 -0.81
N PHE A 134 -15.37 -13.13 -0.91
CA PHE A 134 -15.61 -12.37 -2.12
C PHE A 134 -14.74 -11.11 -2.17
N GLU A 135 -14.64 -10.55 -3.35
CA GLU A 135 -14.07 -9.22 -3.56
C GLU A 135 -15.20 -8.25 -3.92
N ILE A 136 -15.13 -7.04 -3.38
CA ILE A 136 -16.02 -5.93 -3.72
C ILE A 136 -15.19 -4.81 -4.34
N ILE A 137 -15.63 -4.28 -5.48
CA ILE A 137 -14.93 -3.25 -6.25
C ILE A 137 -15.84 -2.04 -6.43
N TRP A 138 -15.25 -0.85 -6.42
CA TRP A 138 -15.97 0.37 -6.75
C TRP A 138 -16.10 0.53 -8.26
N ALA A 139 -17.33 0.39 -8.74
CA ALA A 139 -17.67 0.53 -10.16
C ALA A 139 -18.24 1.91 -10.52
N ALA A 140 -18.40 2.79 -9.55
CA ALA A 140 -19.04 4.10 -9.66
C ALA A 140 -20.54 4.03 -10.10
N GLY A 141 -21.12 5.18 -10.37
CA GLY A 141 -22.50 5.28 -10.85
C GLY A 141 -23.52 4.73 -9.85
N SER A 142 -24.67 4.31 -10.37
CA SER A 142 -25.80 3.83 -9.54
C SER A 142 -25.53 2.49 -8.86
N GLN A 143 -24.59 1.68 -9.37
CA GLN A 143 -24.25 0.38 -8.77
C GLN A 143 -23.40 0.54 -7.50
N GLY A 144 -22.50 1.54 -7.49
CA GLY A 144 -21.60 1.76 -6.38
C GLY A 144 -20.57 0.64 -6.23
N TRP A 145 -20.52 0.03 -5.06
CA TRP A 145 -19.71 -1.16 -4.77
C TRP A 145 -20.37 -2.41 -5.35
N VAL A 146 -19.60 -3.19 -6.11
CA VAL A 146 -20.08 -4.39 -6.81
C VAL A 146 -19.28 -5.61 -6.39
N ILE A 147 -19.95 -6.70 -6.07
CA ILE A 147 -19.31 -7.98 -5.78
C ILE A 147 -18.88 -8.61 -7.11
N ILE A 148 -17.60 -8.94 -7.26
CA ILE A 148 -17.01 -9.45 -8.52
C ILE A 148 -16.52 -10.90 -8.43
N GLY A 149 -16.80 -11.62 -7.39
CA GLY A 149 -16.47 -13.03 -7.32
C GLY A 149 -16.81 -13.66 -6.00
N ASN A 150 -17.28 -14.90 -6.04
CA ASN A 150 -17.18 -15.84 -4.94
C ASN A 150 -15.84 -16.57 -5.12
N VAL A 151 -14.94 -16.38 -4.18
CA VAL A 151 -13.67 -17.11 -4.14
C VAL A 151 -13.82 -18.24 -3.13
#